data_16d20e1e1865c6ee3e4e835dafdd3036
#
_entry.id   16d20e1e1865c6ee3e4e835dafdd3036
#
_cell.length_a   1.000
_cell.length_b   1.000
_cell.length_c   1.000
_cell.angle_alpha   90.00
_cell.angle_beta   90.00
_cell.angle_gamma   90.00
#
_symmetry.space_group_name_H-M   'P 1'
#
loop_
_entity.id
_entity.type
_entity.pdbx_description
1 polymer ?
#
loop_
_entity_poly.entity_id
_entity_poly.type
_entity_poly.pdbx_seq_one_letter_code
_entity_poly.pdbx_strand_id
1 'polypeptide(L)'
;DKLRIARDHAEHIDSSYNKNVEALMKVVPKDLEASEIEVRLGVTWLDKKYIEQFMYETFETPRYLRGQIEISYVPYTAEWQVSRKSMVRYNDVAAFTTYGTDRASAYRLLEDALNLRDIRIYDTIEDADGRERRVLNAKETTLAAQKQQLIRDAFKDWIWKDPERRETLGRQYTEDMNSTRPRE
;
A
#
# COMPACT_ATOMS: atom_id res chain seq x y z
N ASP A 1 -21.50 -9.93 29.00
CA ASP A 1 -22.07 -10.45 30.24
C ASP A 1 -21.74 -9.59 31.46
N LYS A 2 -20.49 -9.18 31.68
CA LYS A 2 -20.11 -8.27 32.77
C LYS A 2 -20.79 -6.89 32.69
N LEU A 3 -20.99 -6.37 31.49
CA LEU A 3 -21.71 -5.11 31.25
C LEU A 3 -23.19 -5.23 31.59
N ARG A 4 -23.81 -6.35 31.29
CA ARG A 4 -25.21 -6.63 31.57
C ARG A 4 -25.47 -6.79 33.07
N ILE A 5 -24.59 -7.56 33.75
CA ILE A 5 -24.66 -7.77 35.20
C ILE A 5 -24.46 -6.46 35.95
N ALA A 6 -23.49 -5.63 35.52
CA ALA A 6 -23.25 -4.31 36.11
C ALA A 6 -24.44 -3.36 35.94
N ARG A 7 -25.13 -3.44 34.79
CA ARG A 7 -26.31 -2.65 34.50
C ARG A 7 -27.51 -3.05 35.35
N ASP A 8 -27.76 -4.35 35.51
CA ASP A 8 -28.86 -4.86 36.33
C ASP A 8 -28.65 -4.54 37.82
N HIS A 9 -27.42 -4.50 38.30
CA HIS A 9 -27.09 -4.05 39.66
C HIS A 9 -27.17 -2.53 39.82
N ALA A 10 -26.86 -1.76 38.77
CA ALA A 10 -26.91 -0.31 38.80
C ALA A 10 -28.35 0.25 38.91
N GLU A 11 -29.33 -0.47 38.39
CA GLU A 11 -30.75 -0.10 38.49
C GLU A 11 -31.29 -0.23 39.91
N HIS A 12 -30.61 -0.93 40.81
CA HIS A 12 -31.12 -1.26 42.14
C HIS A 12 -30.33 -0.65 43.32
N ILE A 13 -29.15 -0.08 43.18
CA ILE A 13 -28.32 0.15 44.36
C ILE A 13 -27.68 1.53 44.52
N ASP A 14 -27.30 2.27 43.48
CA ASP A 14 -26.79 3.65 43.69
C ASP A 14 -26.22 4.28 42.39
N SER A 15 -26.19 5.64 42.37
CA SER A 15 -25.66 6.45 41.26
C SER A 15 -24.17 6.21 40.96
N SER A 16 -23.41 5.62 41.88
CA SER A 16 -22.01 5.28 41.71
C SER A 16 -21.78 4.13 40.72
N TYR A 17 -22.73 3.20 40.62
CA TYR A 17 -22.66 2.09 39.68
C TYR A 17 -22.89 2.50 38.23
N ASN A 18 -23.69 3.53 37.98
CA ASN A 18 -23.89 4.07 36.63
C ASN A 18 -22.58 4.63 36.04
N LYS A 19 -21.72 5.23 36.87
CA LYS A 19 -20.40 5.70 36.44
C LYS A 19 -19.47 4.55 36.01
N ASN A 20 -19.55 3.40 36.69
CA ASN A 20 -18.80 2.22 36.35
C ASN A 20 -19.29 1.56 35.06
N VAL A 21 -20.58 1.58 34.79
CA VAL A 21 -21.15 1.07 33.52
C VAL A 21 -20.71 1.96 32.34
N GLU A 22 -20.74 3.28 32.51
CA GLU A 22 -20.24 4.21 31.50
C GLU A 22 -18.72 4.06 31.26
N ALA A 23 -17.94 3.85 32.32
CA ALA A 23 -16.49 3.60 32.21
C ALA A 23 -16.19 2.27 31.49
N LEU A 24 -16.95 1.21 31.76
CA LEU A 24 -16.83 -0.07 31.06
C LEU A 24 -17.24 0.01 29.59
N MET A 25 -18.24 0.82 29.25
CA MET A 25 -18.62 1.08 27.86
C MET A 25 -17.55 1.86 27.08
N LYS A 26 -16.79 2.73 27.75
CA LYS A 26 -15.68 3.49 27.14
C LYS A 26 -14.43 2.65 26.90
N VAL A 27 -14.30 1.50 27.56
CA VAL A 27 -13.14 0.60 27.48
C VAL A 27 -13.28 -0.44 26.35
N VAL A 28 -14.48 -0.61 25.78
CA VAL A 28 -14.66 -1.47 24.60
C VAL A 28 -13.91 -0.81 23.42
N PRO A 29 -12.86 -1.45 22.87
CA PRO A 29 -12.14 -0.90 21.74
C PRO A 29 -13.11 -0.72 20.58
N LYS A 30 -13.26 0.52 20.12
CA LYS A 30 -13.92 0.75 18.83
C LYS A 30 -13.04 0.14 17.73
N ASP A 31 -13.65 -0.62 16.86
CA ASP A 31 -13.01 -0.98 15.61
C ASP A 31 -12.64 0.33 14.89
N LEU A 32 -11.37 0.44 14.48
CA LEU A 32 -10.92 1.59 13.72
C LEU A 32 -11.72 1.66 12.41
N GLU A 33 -12.30 2.82 12.15
CA GLU A 33 -12.94 3.05 10.87
C GLU A 33 -11.90 3.01 9.75
N ALA A 34 -12.30 2.57 8.57
CA ALA A 34 -11.41 2.48 7.42
C ALA A 34 -10.68 3.81 7.10
N SER A 35 -11.32 4.94 7.41
CA SER A 35 -10.73 6.28 7.27
C SER A 35 -9.56 6.55 8.21
N GLU A 36 -9.45 5.82 9.31
CA GLU A 36 -8.38 5.96 10.31
C GLU A 36 -7.18 5.06 10.00
N ILE A 37 -7.30 4.17 9.03
CA ILE A 37 -6.27 3.21 8.65
C ILE A 37 -5.52 3.74 7.45
N GLU A 38 -4.22 3.98 7.62
CA GLU A 38 -3.35 4.33 6.51
C GLU A 38 -2.82 3.06 5.83
N VAL A 39 -3.26 2.82 4.60
CA VAL A 39 -2.72 1.76 3.73
C VAL A 39 -1.92 2.39 2.63
N ARG A 40 -0.64 2.09 2.57
CA ARG A 40 0.29 2.59 1.55
C ARG A 40 1.03 1.44 0.88
N LEU A 41 1.59 1.70 -0.28
CA LEU A 41 2.47 0.74 -0.96
C LEU A 41 3.68 0.42 -0.08
N GLY A 42 4.02 -0.86 0.00
CA GLY A 42 5.17 -1.35 0.76
C GLY A 42 4.87 -1.81 2.19
N VAL A 43 3.65 -1.67 2.69
CA VAL A 43 3.28 -2.26 3.98
C VAL A 43 3.26 -3.78 3.88
N THR A 44 3.90 -4.45 4.84
CA THR A 44 4.11 -5.90 4.79
C THR A 44 2.90 -6.73 5.22
N TRP A 45 1.95 -6.13 5.93
CA TRP A 45 0.74 -6.81 6.38
C TRP A 45 -0.31 -6.97 5.28
N LEU A 46 -0.21 -6.20 4.19
CA LEU A 46 -1.12 -6.27 3.06
C LEU A 46 -0.76 -7.46 2.17
N ASP A 47 -1.75 -8.30 1.83
CA ASP A 47 -1.55 -9.40 0.92
C ASP A 47 -1.18 -8.89 -0.48
N LYS A 48 -0.17 -9.49 -1.09
CA LYS A 48 0.30 -9.15 -2.44
C LYS A 48 -0.79 -9.20 -3.50
N LYS A 49 -1.84 -10.00 -3.31
CA LYS A 49 -2.97 -10.11 -4.24
C LYS A 49 -3.66 -8.76 -4.50
N TYR A 50 -3.75 -7.90 -3.50
CA TYR A 50 -4.33 -6.57 -3.64
C TYR A 50 -3.45 -5.65 -4.48
N ILE A 51 -2.13 -5.73 -4.29
CA ILE A 51 -1.18 -4.95 -5.07
C ILE A 51 -1.17 -5.42 -6.53
N GLU A 52 -1.21 -6.73 -6.75
CA GLU A 52 -1.30 -7.31 -8.09
C GLU A 52 -2.59 -6.91 -8.81
N GLN A 53 -3.72 -6.98 -8.12
CA GLN A 53 -5.01 -6.55 -8.66
C GLN A 53 -5.00 -5.06 -8.99
N PHE A 54 -4.48 -4.22 -8.12
CA PHE A 54 -4.29 -2.80 -8.37
C PHE A 54 -3.44 -2.55 -9.63
N MET A 55 -2.31 -3.24 -9.74
CA MET A 55 -1.42 -3.15 -10.89
C MET A 55 -2.13 -3.52 -12.19
N TYR A 56 -2.83 -4.64 -12.22
CA TYR A 56 -3.52 -5.09 -13.42
C TYR A 56 -4.66 -4.17 -13.84
N GLU A 57 -5.44 -3.68 -12.90
CA GLU A 57 -6.57 -2.80 -13.18
C GLU A 57 -6.11 -1.39 -13.55
N THR A 58 -5.23 -0.79 -12.77
CA THR A 58 -4.82 0.61 -12.94
C THR A 58 -3.93 0.80 -14.16
N PHE A 59 -3.00 -0.12 -14.39
CA PHE A 59 -2.10 -0.05 -15.54
C PHE A 59 -2.69 -0.70 -16.78
N GLU A 60 -3.92 -1.18 -16.70
CA GLU A 60 -4.60 -1.85 -17.82
C GLU A 60 -3.73 -2.95 -18.45
N THR A 61 -3.12 -3.76 -17.57
CA THR A 61 -2.20 -4.82 -18.00
C THR A 61 -2.89 -5.75 -18.98
N PRO A 62 -2.32 -5.96 -20.19
CA PRO A 62 -2.90 -6.86 -21.18
C PRO A 62 -3.13 -8.26 -20.63
N ARG A 63 -4.21 -8.90 -21.01
CA ARG A 63 -4.60 -10.22 -20.49
C ARG A 63 -3.50 -11.26 -20.65
N TYR A 64 -2.76 -11.24 -21.76
CA TYR A 64 -1.69 -12.19 -22.03
C TYR A 64 -0.47 -12.00 -21.12
N LEU A 65 -0.34 -10.85 -20.45
CA LEU A 65 0.72 -10.55 -19.49
C LEU A 65 0.27 -10.75 -18.03
N ARG A 66 -1.02 -10.82 -17.77
CA ARG A 66 -1.55 -11.12 -16.43
C ARG A 66 -1.17 -12.54 -16.04
N GLY A 67 -0.58 -12.70 -14.85
CA GLY A 67 -0.01 -13.96 -14.43
C GLY A 67 1.44 -14.19 -14.87
N GLN A 68 1.96 -13.39 -15.80
CA GLN A 68 3.38 -13.36 -16.15
C GLN A 68 4.10 -12.23 -15.42
N ILE A 69 3.50 -11.04 -15.39
CA ILE A 69 3.98 -9.94 -14.55
C ILE A 69 3.34 -10.14 -13.18
N GLU A 70 4.15 -10.55 -12.21
CA GLU A 70 3.70 -10.89 -10.87
C GLU A 70 4.45 -10.09 -9.82
N ILE A 71 3.78 -9.87 -8.68
CA ILE A 71 4.39 -9.25 -7.51
C ILE A 71 4.80 -10.34 -6.53
N SER A 72 6.03 -10.26 -6.06
CA SER A 72 6.58 -11.14 -5.04
C SER A 72 7.30 -10.34 -3.97
N TYR A 73 7.28 -10.86 -2.75
CA TYR A 73 8.04 -10.34 -1.63
C TYR A 73 9.05 -11.40 -1.18
N VAL A 74 10.30 -10.99 -1.10
CA VAL A 74 11.40 -11.85 -0.64
C VAL A 74 11.71 -11.52 0.83
N PRO A 75 11.28 -12.36 1.80
CA PRO A 75 11.44 -12.03 3.22
C PRO A 75 12.89 -11.89 3.66
N TYR A 76 13.79 -12.64 3.04
CA TYR A 76 15.21 -12.63 3.38
C TYR A 76 15.89 -11.28 3.13
N THR A 77 15.54 -10.62 2.02
CA THR A 77 16.07 -9.30 1.65
C THR A 77 15.13 -8.16 2.01
N ALA A 78 13.91 -8.48 2.44
CA ALA A 78 12.83 -7.53 2.66
C ALA A 78 12.52 -6.68 1.42
N GLU A 79 12.61 -7.28 0.24
CA GLU A 79 12.41 -6.60 -1.04
C GLU A 79 11.17 -7.10 -1.78
N TRP A 80 10.46 -6.15 -2.36
CA TRP A 80 9.40 -6.41 -3.31
C TRP A 80 9.97 -6.46 -4.73
N GLN A 81 9.43 -7.36 -5.53
CA GLN A 81 9.83 -7.52 -6.92
C GLN A 81 8.59 -7.57 -7.82
N VAL A 82 8.68 -6.89 -8.94
CA VAL A 82 7.74 -7.03 -10.05
C VAL A 82 8.45 -7.79 -11.16
N SER A 83 8.06 -9.05 -11.37
CA SER A 83 8.70 -9.91 -12.35
C SER A 83 8.35 -9.50 -13.78
N ARG A 84 9.27 -9.75 -14.71
CA ARG A 84 9.05 -9.59 -16.15
C ARG A 84 8.54 -8.22 -16.60
N LYS A 85 8.98 -7.16 -15.94
CA LYS A 85 8.63 -5.76 -16.28
C LYS A 85 8.97 -5.39 -17.72
N SER A 86 10.00 -5.97 -18.28
CA SER A 86 10.46 -5.71 -19.64
C SER A 86 9.58 -6.29 -20.76
N MET A 87 8.60 -7.12 -20.42
CA MET A 87 7.67 -7.69 -21.40
C MET A 87 6.63 -6.68 -21.91
N VAL A 88 6.48 -5.55 -21.22
CA VAL A 88 5.53 -4.50 -21.60
C VAL A 88 6.07 -3.74 -22.82
N ARG A 89 5.22 -3.60 -23.83
CA ARG A 89 5.59 -2.92 -25.08
C ARG A 89 5.69 -1.41 -24.90
N TYR A 90 6.59 -0.77 -25.63
CA TYR A 90 6.81 0.68 -25.60
C TYR A 90 5.59 1.53 -25.99
N ASN A 91 4.68 0.97 -26.74
CA ASN A 91 3.44 1.65 -27.14
C ASN A 91 2.31 1.50 -26.13
N ASP A 92 2.54 0.85 -25.00
CA ASP A 92 1.58 0.77 -23.90
C ASP A 92 1.44 2.14 -23.25
N VAL A 93 0.28 2.78 -23.48
CA VAL A 93 0.02 4.14 -23.00
C VAL A 93 -0.05 4.22 -21.48
N ALA A 94 -0.72 3.27 -20.84
CA ALA A 94 -0.83 3.25 -19.37
C ALA A 94 0.55 3.11 -18.73
N ALA A 95 1.40 2.23 -19.26
CA ALA A 95 2.72 1.95 -18.69
C ALA A 95 3.76 3.04 -18.92
N PHE A 96 3.72 3.72 -20.06
CA PHE A 96 4.79 4.66 -20.46
C PHE A 96 4.35 6.11 -20.59
N THR A 97 3.07 6.41 -20.50
CA THR A 97 2.54 7.78 -20.62
C THR A 97 1.71 8.17 -19.41
N THR A 98 0.65 7.42 -19.10
CA THR A 98 -0.28 7.78 -18.02
C THR A 98 0.38 7.62 -16.64
N TYR A 99 0.97 6.45 -16.38
CA TYR A 99 1.58 6.11 -15.10
C TYR A 99 3.10 5.88 -15.17
N GLY A 100 3.70 6.24 -16.26
CA GLY A 100 5.13 6.09 -16.47
C GLY A 100 5.69 7.15 -17.42
N THR A 101 6.96 6.99 -17.74
CA THR A 101 7.69 7.79 -18.73
C THR A 101 8.39 6.86 -19.70
N ASP A 102 8.95 7.41 -20.79
CA ASP A 102 9.76 6.63 -21.74
C ASP A 102 10.99 5.99 -21.09
N ARG A 103 11.47 6.57 -20.00
CA ARG A 103 12.67 6.11 -19.26
C ARG A 103 12.34 5.19 -18.09
N ALA A 104 11.12 5.20 -17.62
CA ALA A 104 10.69 4.37 -16.49
C ALA A 104 9.21 3.97 -16.65
N SER A 105 8.96 2.69 -16.84
CA SER A 105 7.59 2.17 -16.93
C SER A 105 6.86 2.25 -15.59
N ALA A 106 5.53 2.23 -15.63
CA ALA A 106 4.70 2.16 -14.44
C ALA A 106 5.08 0.99 -13.51
N TYR A 107 5.44 -0.14 -14.07
CA TYR A 107 5.84 -1.33 -13.30
C TYR A 107 7.14 -1.14 -12.53
N ARG A 108 8.11 -0.47 -13.13
CA ARG A 108 9.35 -0.09 -12.46
C ARG A 108 9.10 0.92 -11.34
N LEU A 109 8.25 1.92 -11.59
CA LEU A 109 7.89 2.92 -10.59
C LEU A 109 7.13 2.31 -9.42
N LEU A 110 6.25 1.34 -9.70
CA LEU A 110 5.55 0.59 -8.67
C LEU A 110 6.52 -0.23 -7.81
N GLU A 111 7.46 -0.93 -8.40
CA GLU A 111 8.47 -1.71 -7.67
C GLU A 111 9.30 -0.82 -6.74
N ASP A 112 9.76 0.32 -7.21
CA ASP A 112 10.50 1.26 -6.38
C ASP A 112 9.63 1.84 -5.25
N ALA A 113 8.36 2.13 -5.52
CA ALA A 113 7.44 2.59 -4.49
C ALA A 113 7.18 1.53 -3.42
N LEU A 114 7.02 0.27 -3.80
CA LEU A 114 6.89 -0.85 -2.86
C LEU A 114 8.10 -1.01 -1.95
N ASN A 115 9.29 -0.75 -2.48
CA ASN A 115 10.55 -0.79 -1.73
C ASN A 115 10.89 0.51 -1.02
N LEU A 116 9.97 1.46 -0.98
CA LEU A 116 10.13 2.77 -0.35
C LEU A 116 11.32 3.56 -0.92
N ARG A 117 11.57 3.41 -2.21
CA ARG A 117 12.62 4.11 -2.94
C ARG A 117 12.03 5.16 -3.87
N ASP A 118 12.65 6.32 -3.92
CA ASP A 118 12.35 7.33 -4.92
C ASP A 118 13.08 7.02 -6.22
N ILE A 119 12.40 7.16 -7.32
CA ILE A 119 12.95 6.90 -8.65
C ILE A 119 14.08 7.89 -8.97
N ARG A 120 15.15 7.39 -9.55
CA ARG A 120 16.25 8.20 -10.09
C ARG A 120 16.60 7.71 -11.48
N ILE A 121 16.70 8.63 -12.42
CA ILE A 121 17.04 8.33 -13.82
C ILE A 121 18.44 8.86 -14.10
N TYR A 122 19.28 7.98 -14.63
CA TYR A 122 20.67 8.28 -14.96
C TYR A 122 20.89 8.18 -16.46
N ASP A 123 21.70 9.08 -16.99
CA ASP A 123 22.28 8.98 -18.32
C ASP A 123 23.69 8.43 -18.22
N THR A 124 24.10 7.66 -19.22
CA THR A 124 25.48 7.23 -19.38
C THR A 124 26.15 8.17 -20.35
N ILE A 125 27.19 8.86 -19.92
CA ILE A 125 28.02 9.72 -20.76
C ILE A 125 29.43 9.18 -20.86
N GLU A 126 30.07 9.39 -22.00
CA GLU A 126 31.44 9.03 -22.24
C GLU A 126 32.35 10.25 -22.06
N ASP A 127 33.35 10.11 -21.19
CA ASP A 127 34.36 11.15 -20.99
C ASP A 127 35.36 11.20 -22.17
N ALA A 128 36.15 12.26 -22.21
CA ALA A 128 37.19 12.42 -23.23
C ALA A 128 38.22 11.27 -23.29
N ASP A 129 38.37 10.54 -22.17
CA ASP A 129 39.25 9.35 -22.05
C ASP A 129 38.57 8.05 -22.48
N GLY A 130 37.33 8.09 -23.00
CA GLY A 130 36.55 6.93 -23.39
C GLY A 130 35.94 6.14 -22.23
N ARG A 131 35.93 6.72 -21.01
CA ARG A 131 35.34 6.10 -19.83
C ARG A 131 33.87 6.46 -19.73
N GLU A 132 33.01 5.47 -19.47
CA GLU A 132 31.59 5.67 -19.21
C GLU A 132 31.37 6.16 -17.78
N ARG A 133 30.51 7.16 -17.63
CA ARG A 133 30.11 7.73 -16.35
C ARG A 133 28.59 7.90 -16.30
N ARG A 134 28.00 7.57 -15.17
CA ARG A 134 26.58 7.78 -14.91
C ARG A 134 26.36 9.16 -14.33
N VAL A 135 25.42 9.91 -14.93
CA VAL A 135 25.04 11.25 -14.49
C VAL A 135 23.53 11.28 -14.27
N LEU A 136 23.10 11.83 -13.13
CA LEU A 136 21.68 12.00 -12.84
C LEU A 136 21.04 12.94 -13.88
N ASN A 137 19.98 12.48 -14.53
CA ASN A 137 19.14 13.30 -15.37
C ASN A 137 18.04 13.91 -14.52
N ALA A 138 18.19 15.15 -14.11
CA ALA A 138 17.26 15.81 -13.20
C ALA A 138 15.85 15.98 -13.79
N LYS A 139 15.75 16.29 -15.09
CA LYS A 139 14.47 16.44 -15.78
C LYS A 139 13.70 15.14 -15.83
N GLU A 140 14.33 14.08 -16.31
CA GLU A 140 13.69 12.74 -16.40
C GLU A 140 13.36 12.18 -15.02
N THR A 141 14.22 12.40 -14.02
CA THR A 141 13.95 12.03 -12.64
C THR A 141 12.73 12.74 -12.07
N THR A 142 12.58 14.04 -12.33
CA THR A 142 11.41 14.80 -11.88
C THR A 142 10.12 14.30 -12.52
N LEU A 143 10.14 14.06 -13.83
CA LEU A 143 8.98 13.51 -14.55
C LEU A 143 8.59 12.12 -14.00
N ALA A 144 9.56 11.26 -13.80
CA ALA A 144 9.33 9.93 -13.24
C ALA A 144 8.82 10.00 -11.80
N ALA A 145 9.34 10.90 -10.98
CA ALA A 145 8.88 11.10 -9.60
C ALA A 145 7.43 11.58 -9.52
N GLN A 146 7.01 12.43 -10.44
CA GLN A 146 5.60 12.85 -10.55
C GLN A 146 4.68 11.65 -10.86
N LYS A 147 5.10 10.78 -11.77
CA LYS A 147 4.34 9.56 -12.11
C LYS A 147 4.34 8.56 -10.95
N GLN A 148 5.44 8.42 -10.25
CA GLN A 148 5.51 7.58 -9.06
C GLN A 148 4.57 8.06 -7.96
N GLN A 149 4.47 9.37 -7.72
CA GLN A 149 3.52 9.93 -6.77
C GLN A 149 2.07 9.71 -7.21
N LEU A 150 1.80 9.84 -8.51
CA LEU A 150 0.49 9.54 -9.08
C LEU A 150 0.07 8.08 -8.81
N ILE A 151 1.00 7.14 -8.92
CA ILE A 151 0.76 5.72 -8.60
C ILE A 151 0.45 5.55 -7.11
N ARG A 152 1.20 6.19 -6.22
CA ARG A 152 0.96 6.14 -4.77
C ARG A 152 -0.43 6.67 -4.41
N ASP A 153 -0.81 7.79 -4.99
CA ASP A 153 -2.12 8.40 -4.76
C ASP A 153 -3.26 7.53 -5.33
N ALA A 154 -3.07 7.00 -6.53
CA ALA A 154 -4.03 6.09 -7.15
C ALA A 154 -4.25 4.82 -6.30
N PHE A 155 -3.21 4.30 -5.68
CA PHE A 155 -3.33 3.13 -4.79
C PHE A 155 -4.14 3.45 -3.54
N LYS A 156 -3.93 4.59 -2.92
CA LYS A 156 -4.70 5.02 -1.74
C LYS A 156 -6.18 5.12 -2.05
N ASP A 157 -6.53 5.67 -3.20
CA ASP A 157 -7.93 5.78 -3.64
C ASP A 157 -8.51 4.41 -3.99
N TRP A 158 -7.75 3.60 -4.73
CA TRP A 158 -8.20 2.29 -5.19
C TRP A 158 -8.47 1.31 -4.04
N ILE A 159 -7.61 1.28 -3.03
CA ILE A 159 -7.69 0.28 -1.95
C ILE A 159 -8.98 0.42 -1.13
N TRP A 160 -9.51 1.62 -1.00
CA TRP A 160 -10.72 1.91 -0.25
C TRP A 160 -12.00 2.06 -1.10
N LYS A 161 -11.87 1.97 -2.41
CA LYS A 161 -12.99 2.18 -3.33
C LYS A 161 -14.02 1.05 -3.28
N ASP A 162 -13.58 -0.18 -3.13
CA ASP A 162 -14.43 -1.35 -3.03
C ASP A 162 -14.87 -1.56 -1.56
N PRO A 163 -16.19 -1.57 -1.26
CA PRO A 163 -16.68 -1.75 0.11
C PRO A 163 -16.29 -3.08 0.75
N GLU A 164 -16.28 -4.16 0.01
CA GLU A 164 -15.89 -5.50 0.49
C GLU A 164 -14.40 -5.53 0.85
N ARG A 165 -13.56 -4.98 -0.01
CA ARG A 165 -12.13 -4.84 0.23
C ARG A 165 -11.86 -3.96 1.44
N ARG A 166 -12.58 -2.85 1.58
CA ARG A 166 -12.50 -1.93 2.73
C ARG A 166 -12.81 -2.66 4.04
N GLU A 167 -13.90 -3.42 4.08
CA GLU A 167 -14.31 -4.17 5.26
C GLU A 167 -13.27 -5.24 5.64
N THR A 168 -12.83 -6.02 4.68
CA THR A 168 -11.83 -7.08 4.87
C THR A 168 -10.51 -6.53 5.41
N LEU A 169 -10.01 -5.44 4.84
CA LEU A 169 -8.76 -4.82 5.26
C LEU A 169 -8.87 -4.14 6.61
N GLY A 170 -10.00 -3.50 6.90
CA GLY A 170 -10.26 -2.91 8.20
C GLY A 170 -10.24 -3.95 9.32
N ARG A 171 -10.86 -5.10 9.10
CA ARG A 171 -10.85 -6.23 10.02
C ARG A 171 -9.45 -6.79 10.22
N GLN A 172 -8.74 -7.06 9.14
CA GLN A 172 -7.36 -7.57 9.18
C GLN A 172 -6.42 -6.65 9.95
N TYR A 173 -6.49 -5.36 9.70
CA TYR A 173 -5.68 -4.36 10.41
C TYR A 173 -5.96 -4.36 11.92
N THR A 174 -7.24 -4.39 12.30
CA THR A 174 -7.66 -4.42 13.70
C THR A 174 -7.17 -5.70 14.40
N GLU A 175 -7.28 -6.85 13.76
CA GLU A 175 -6.79 -8.13 14.28
C GLU A 175 -5.27 -8.12 14.47
N ASP A 176 -4.51 -7.66 13.48
CA ASP A 176 -3.05 -7.58 13.54
C ASP A 176 -2.57 -6.61 14.63
N MET A 177 -3.22 -5.46 14.78
CA MET A 177 -2.88 -4.48 15.84
C MET A 177 -3.22 -4.99 17.22
N ASN A 178 -4.31 -5.72 17.39
CA ASN A 178 -4.70 -6.32 18.67
C ASN A 178 -3.77 -7.47 19.07
N SER A 179 -3.25 -8.22 18.10
CA SER A 179 -2.32 -9.34 18.36
C SER A 179 -0.92 -8.88 18.81
N THR A 180 -0.53 -7.66 18.46
CA THR A 180 0.79 -7.10 18.79
C THR A 180 0.83 -6.32 20.11
N ARG A 181 -0.32 -6.11 20.76
CA ARG A 181 -0.36 -5.50 22.09
C ARG A 181 0.06 -6.53 23.16
N PRO A 182 1.02 -6.19 24.05
CA PRO A 182 1.31 -7.05 25.19
C PRO A 182 0.04 -7.24 26.00
N ARG A 183 -0.24 -8.48 26.39
CA ARG A 183 -1.28 -8.75 27.38
C ARG A 183 -0.76 -8.22 28.73
N GLU A 184 -1.33 -7.12 29.21
CA GLU A 184 -1.18 -6.71 30.61
C GLU A 184 -1.94 -7.67 31.52
#